data_70dd6be079f5cddd131d84886b3572e5
#
_entry.id   70dd6be079f5cddd131d84886b3572e5
#
_cell.length_a   1.000
_cell.length_b   1.000
_cell.length_c   1.000
_cell.angle_alpha   90.00
_cell.angle_beta   90.00
_cell.angle_gamma   90.00
#
_symmetry.space_group_name_H-M   'P 1'
#
loop_
_entity.id
_entity.type
_entity.pdbx_description
1 polymer ?
#
loop_
_entity_poly.entity_id
_entity_poly.type
_entity_poly.pdbx_seq_one_letter_code
_entity_poly.pdbx_strand_id
1 'polypeptide(L)'
;MEMRLLSAALEDEIEAAQSETLELIKTLCRIPAPSHREERRAAFIRKWLEARGFSAEIDDAKNVRCGWGVEESGEIAVVMAHIDTVFPDLEPMPMREENGRLYCPGVGDDTANVAGMLILMDRMRRLGLRPNDGVLFVCNSCEEGLGNLKGCKAIMRDFAPRVKAFLSLDDQSTHVCARAVGSARYRITADTRGGHSFADFGARSAIEVLSRLTCALYRQALPRAAGSVTTYNVGMISGGTSINAIAQHAEMLYEYRSNDAKSLAAMKEKLNVILRENALPDAKVTVELLGERPCGTATDPAAQKALETACCAALRHYV
;
A
#
# COMPACT_ATOMS: atom_id res chain seq x y z
N MET A 1 3.62 22.81 -23.33
CA MET A 1 4.96 22.22 -23.20
C MET A 1 4.93 20.92 -23.98
N GLU A 2 5.61 20.86 -25.10
CA GLU A 2 5.71 19.64 -25.89
C GLU A 2 6.44 18.58 -25.04
N MET A 3 5.80 17.46 -24.77
CA MET A 3 6.41 16.38 -24.01
C MET A 3 7.53 15.80 -24.90
N ARG A 4 8.78 15.94 -24.46
CA ARG A 4 9.89 15.21 -25.10
C ARG A 4 9.74 13.74 -24.73
N LEU A 5 9.50 12.90 -25.70
CA LEU A 5 9.58 11.45 -25.60
C LEU A 5 11.01 11.03 -25.22
N LEU A 6 11.17 9.81 -24.76
CA LEU A 6 12.50 9.25 -24.49
C LEU A 6 13.37 9.37 -25.75
N SER A 7 14.69 9.46 -25.57
CA SER A 7 15.59 9.38 -26.71
C SER A 7 15.52 7.96 -27.31
N ALA A 8 15.63 7.84 -28.64
CA ALA A 8 15.66 6.55 -29.32
C ALA A 8 16.71 5.60 -28.68
N ALA A 9 17.89 6.14 -28.29
CA ALA A 9 18.92 5.37 -27.62
C ALA A 9 18.47 4.76 -26.29
N LEU A 10 17.63 5.45 -25.52
CA LEU A 10 17.08 4.90 -24.27
C LEU A 10 15.99 3.86 -24.54
N GLU A 11 15.17 4.07 -25.57
CA GLU A 11 14.16 3.10 -26.00
C GLU A 11 14.84 1.79 -26.45
N ASP A 12 15.86 1.88 -27.30
CA ASP A 12 16.66 0.72 -27.74
C ASP A 12 17.29 -0.04 -26.57
N GLU A 13 17.83 0.68 -25.57
CA GLU A 13 18.41 0.08 -24.36
C GLU A 13 17.36 -0.59 -23.47
N ILE A 14 16.15 -0.03 -23.36
CA ILE A 14 15.05 -0.63 -22.62
C ILE A 14 14.57 -1.90 -23.35
N GLU A 15 14.40 -1.87 -24.67
CA GLU A 15 14.02 -3.05 -25.45
C GLU A 15 15.07 -4.16 -25.32
N ALA A 16 16.36 -3.83 -25.43
CA ALA A 16 17.45 -4.79 -25.24
C ALA A 16 17.49 -5.38 -23.81
N ALA A 17 16.93 -4.68 -22.83
CA ALA A 17 16.91 -5.11 -21.43
C ALA A 17 15.80 -6.10 -21.09
N GLN A 18 14.90 -6.46 -21.98
CA GLN A 18 13.72 -7.30 -21.66
C GLN A 18 14.09 -8.61 -20.96
N SER A 19 15.10 -9.34 -21.46
CA SER A 19 15.53 -10.60 -20.84
C SER A 19 16.11 -10.38 -19.44
N GLU A 20 16.92 -9.31 -19.26
CA GLU A 20 17.49 -8.98 -17.95
C GLU A 20 16.39 -8.56 -16.96
N THR A 21 15.40 -7.79 -17.42
CA THR A 21 14.22 -7.40 -16.62
C THR A 21 13.47 -8.63 -16.15
N LEU A 22 13.18 -9.57 -17.05
CA LEU A 22 12.48 -10.81 -16.70
C LEU A 22 13.25 -11.64 -15.67
N GLU A 23 14.56 -11.78 -15.83
CA GLU A 23 15.39 -12.53 -14.87
C GLU A 23 15.47 -11.80 -13.51
N LEU A 24 15.48 -10.46 -13.49
CA LEU A 24 15.42 -9.70 -12.25
C LEU A 24 14.06 -9.89 -11.55
N ILE A 25 12.94 -9.85 -12.29
CA ILE A 25 11.60 -10.16 -11.75
C ILE A 25 11.59 -11.56 -11.12
N LYS A 26 12.05 -12.58 -11.85
CA LYS A 26 12.13 -13.96 -11.34
C LYS A 26 12.97 -14.06 -10.07
N THR A 27 14.07 -13.33 -10.02
CA THR A 27 14.97 -13.32 -8.86
C THR A 27 14.30 -12.69 -7.65
N LEU A 28 13.65 -11.53 -7.83
CA LEU A 28 12.90 -10.85 -6.77
C LEU A 28 11.72 -11.69 -6.28
N CYS A 29 10.98 -12.35 -7.17
CA CYS A 29 9.89 -13.26 -6.81
C CYS A 29 10.36 -14.43 -5.91
N ARG A 30 11.60 -14.90 -6.07
CA ARG A 30 12.17 -15.95 -5.21
C ARG A 30 12.62 -15.47 -3.84
N ILE A 31 12.53 -14.16 -3.56
CA ILE A 31 12.87 -13.58 -2.26
C ILE A 31 11.56 -13.16 -1.58
N PRO A 32 10.98 -13.97 -0.69
CA PRO A 32 9.77 -13.60 0.02
C PRO A 32 9.94 -12.30 0.81
N ALA A 33 8.92 -11.48 0.79
CA ALA A 33 8.92 -10.19 1.49
C ALA A 33 7.50 -9.83 1.97
N PRO A 34 6.92 -10.58 2.92
CA PRO A 34 5.69 -10.14 3.57
C PRO A 34 5.89 -8.77 4.20
N SER A 35 4.83 -7.94 4.26
CA SER A 35 4.90 -6.65 4.97
C SER A 35 5.51 -6.82 6.37
N HIS A 36 6.42 -5.94 6.75
CA HIS A 36 7.28 -5.98 7.95
C HIS A 36 8.44 -7.01 7.91
N ARG A 37 8.64 -7.78 6.84
CA ARG A 37 9.68 -8.81 6.72
C ARG A 37 10.48 -8.68 5.42
N GLU A 38 10.71 -7.47 4.97
CA GLU A 38 11.30 -7.12 3.67
C GLU A 38 12.83 -7.16 3.67
N GLU A 39 13.51 -7.43 4.80
CA GLU A 39 14.96 -7.28 4.96
C GLU A 39 15.78 -7.99 3.90
N ARG A 40 15.38 -9.21 3.53
CA ARG A 40 16.12 -10.03 2.54
C ARG A 40 16.01 -9.42 1.14
N ARG A 41 14.81 -8.96 0.75
CA ARG A 41 14.58 -8.33 -0.55
C ARG A 41 15.24 -6.96 -0.63
N ALA A 42 15.13 -6.14 0.44
CA ALA A 42 15.81 -4.86 0.55
C ALA A 42 17.35 -5.00 0.45
N ALA A 43 17.94 -5.98 1.16
CA ALA A 43 19.37 -6.25 1.10
C ALA A 43 19.82 -6.69 -0.31
N PHE A 44 19.03 -7.49 -1.01
CA PHE A 44 19.30 -7.87 -2.40
C PHE A 44 19.29 -6.65 -3.32
N ILE A 45 18.25 -5.82 -3.25
CA ILE A 45 18.10 -4.63 -4.10
C ILE A 45 19.27 -3.66 -3.86
N ARG A 46 19.63 -3.39 -2.60
CA ARG A 46 20.78 -2.55 -2.29
C ARG A 46 22.05 -3.06 -2.96
N LYS A 47 22.38 -4.35 -2.82
CA LYS A 47 23.56 -4.96 -3.45
C LYS A 47 23.49 -4.89 -4.98
N TRP A 48 22.31 -5.06 -5.56
CA TRP A 48 22.10 -4.96 -7.00
C TRP A 48 22.41 -3.56 -7.52
N LEU A 49 21.99 -2.51 -6.80
CA LEU A 49 22.28 -1.10 -7.10
C LEU A 49 23.77 -0.78 -6.91
N GLU A 50 24.36 -1.19 -5.78
CA GLU A 50 25.78 -0.98 -5.49
C GLU A 50 26.69 -1.62 -6.56
N ALA A 51 26.38 -2.84 -7.02
CA ALA A 51 27.10 -3.52 -8.10
C ALA A 51 27.05 -2.77 -9.44
N ARG A 52 26.09 -1.86 -9.61
CA ARG A 52 25.94 -0.99 -10.79
C ARG A 52 26.42 0.44 -10.54
N GLY A 53 27.11 0.68 -9.43
CA GLY A 53 27.75 1.94 -9.09
C GLY A 53 26.80 3.00 -8.57
N PHE A 54 25.61 2.63 -8.07
CA PHE A 54 24.75 3.53 -7.33
C PHE A 54 25.10 3.51 -5.84
N SER A 55 24.91 4.64 -5.17
CA SER A 55 24.91 4.70 -3.71
C SER A 55 23.49 4.43 -3.23
N ALA A 56 23.29 3.33 -2.53
CA ALA A 56 21.98 2.94 -2.01
C ALA A 56 22.05 2.63 -0.52
N GLU A 57 21.07 3.08 0.22
CA GLU A 57 20.95 2.84 1.67
C GLU A 57 19.63 2.19 2.03
N ILE A 58 19.59 1.50 3.16
CA ILE A 58 18.36 0.97 3.75
C ILE A 58 18.07 1.77 4.99
N ASP A 59 16.89 2.42 5.04
CA ASP A 59 16.47 3.20 6.19
C ASP A 59 15.82 2.33 7.29
N ASP A 60 15.47 2.96 8.42
CA ASP A 60 14.83 2.27 9.57
C ASP A 60 13.44 1.70 9.24
N ALA A 61 12.80 2.21 8.21
CA ALA A 61 11.54 1.65 7.70
C ALA A 61 11.75 0.45 6.78
N LYS A 62 13.02 0.14 6.38
CA LYS A 62 13.46 -0.87 5.41
C LYS A 62 13.25 -0.46 3.94
N ASN A 63 13.04 0.82 3.67
CA ASN A 63 13.10 1.30 2.29
C ASN A 63 14.53 1.20 1.77
N VAL A 64 14.69 0.81 0.52
CA VAL A 64 15.95 1.00 -0.21
C VAL A 64 15.88 2.34 -0.92
N ARG A 65 16.74 3.28 -0.54
CA ARG A 65 16.79 4.65 -1.06
C ARG A 65 18.01 4.84 -1.93
N CYS A 66 17.83 5.44 -3.10
CA CYS A 66 18.88 5.81 -4.01
C CYS A 66 18.65 7.24 -4.53
N GLY A 67 19.42 8.19 -4.04
CA GLY A 67 19.39 9.58 -4.49
C GLY A 67 20.23 9.78 -5.75
N TRP A 68 19.66 10.49 -6.73
CA TRP A 68 20.39 10.92 -7.93
C TRP A 68 20.27 12.43 -8.08
N GLY A 69 21.34 13.17 -7.78
CA GLY A 69 21.34 14.63 -7.74
C GLY A 69 20.50 15.22 -6.59
N VAL A 70 20.16 14.43 -5.58
CA VAL A 70 19.31 14.86 -4.46
C VAL A 70 20.03 15.85 -3.56
N GLU A 71 21.33 15.68 -3.32
CA GLU A 71 22.10 16.55 -2.41
C GLU A 71 22.30 17.97 -2.98
N GLU A 72 22.37 18.07 -4.29
CA GLU A 72 22.59 19.33 -5.01
C GLU A 72 21.28 20.09 -5.30
N SER A 73 20.13 19.44 -5.17
CA SER A 73 18.82 20.00 -5.54
C SER A 73 18.07 20.53 -4.33
N GLY A 74 17.45 21.71 -4.44
CA GLY A 74 16.53 22.23 -3.44
C GLY A 74 15.20 21.47 -3.40
N GLU A 75 14.66 21.21 -4.58
CA GLU A 75 13.45 20.42 -4.80
C GLU A 75 13.79 19.09 -5.45
N ILE A 76 13.01 18.06 -5.14
CA ILE A 76 13.21 16.69 -5.66
C ILE A 76 11.90 16.08 -6.17
N ALA A 77 12.04 15.15 -7.09
CA ALA A 77 10.99 14.19 -7.39
C ALA A 77 11.23 12.88 -6.62
N VAL A 78 10.18 12.23 -6.17
CA VAL A 78 10.22 10.88 -5.60
C VAL A 78 9.58 9.93 -6.60
N VAL A 79 10.28 8.84 -6.92
CA VAL A 79 9.75 7.72 -7.71
C VAL A 79 9.87 6.47 -6.86
N MET A 80 8.76 5.80 -6.60
CA MET A 80 8.78 4.60 -5.76
C MET A 80 8.00 3.44 -6.35
N ALA A 81 8.40 2.23 -5.93
CA ALA A 81 7.71 0.96 -6.16
C ALA A 81 7.87 0.12 -4.90
N HIS A 82 6.82 -0.60 -4.47
CA HIS A 82 6.90 -1.31 -3.20
C HIS A 82 7.49 -2.72 -3.33
N ILE A 83 8.18 -3.14 -2.26
CA ILE A 83 8.88 -4.42 -2.23
C ILE A 83 8.20 -5.49 -1.39
N ASP A 84 7.18 -5.13 -0.64
CA ASP A 84 6.41 -6.09 0.15
C ASP A 84 5.27 -6.73 -0.64
N THR A 85 4.71 -7.78 -0.08
CA THR A 85 3.56 -8.50 -0.64
C THR A 85 2.55 -8.84 0.46
N VAL A 86 1.29 -9.03 0.09
CA VAL A 86 0.21 -9.48 1.02
C VAL A 86 0.37 -10.91 1.50
N PHE A 87 1.27 -11.69 0.87
CA PHE A 87 1.44 -13.12 1.16
C PHE A 87 2.33 -13.31 2.38
N PRO A 88 1.91 -14.10 3.40
CA PRO A 88 2.66 -14.25 4.65
C PRO A 88 3.86 -15.22 4.56
N ASP A 89 4.06 -15.84 3.41
CA ASP A 89 5.06 -16.88 3.19
C ASP A 89 6.49 -16.34 3.36
N LEU A 90 7.34 -17.07 4.08
CA LEU A 90 8.76 -16.79 4.28
C LEU A 90 9.67 -17.64 3.40
N GLU A 91 9.10 -18.62 2.70
CA GLU A 91 9.76 -19.45 1.70
C GLU A 91 9.31 -19.05 0.29
N PRO A 92 10.12 -19.32 -0.74
CA PRO A 92 9.77 -19.00 -2.12
C PRO A 92 8.45 -19.62 -2.53
N MET A 93 7.54 -18.79 -3.04
CA MET A 93 6.24 -19.22 -3.53
C MET A 93 6.34 -19.84 -4.94
N PRO A 94 5.36 -20.68 -5.34
CA PRO A 94 5.35 -21.29 -6.66
C PRO A 94 5.41 -20.27 -7.79
N MET A 95 6.28 -20.51 -8.75
CA MET A 95 6.44 -19.69 -9.95
C MET A 95 6.36 -20.57 -11.20
N ARG A 96 5.62 -20.14 -12.21
CA ARG A 96 5.52 -20.84 -13.50
C ARG A 96 5.52 -19.86 -14.66
N GLU A 97 6.08 -20.30 -15.76
CA GLU A 97 6.00 -19.62 -17.04
C GLU A 97 5.10 -20.43 -17.99
N GLU A 98 4.12 -19.77 -18.60
CA GLU A 98 3.20 -20.42 -19.50
C GLU A 98 2.68 -19.43 -20.54
N ASN A 99 2.74 -19.79 -21.81
CA ASN A 99 2.24 -18.95 -22.92
C ASN A 99 2.79 -17.50 -22.93
N GLY A 100 4.08 -17.34 -22.63
CA GLY A 100 4.75 -16.03 -22.61
C GLY A 100 4.36 -15.17 -21.39
N ARG A 101 3.75 -15.76 -20.37
CA ARG A 101 3.38 -15.09 -19.13
C ARG A 101 4.08 -15.72 -17.93
N LEU A 102 4.48 -14.88 -16.98
CA LEU A 102 5.04 -15.28 -15.70
C LEU A 102 3.96 -15.19 -14.62
N TYR A 103 3.76 -16.27 -13.89
CA TYR A 103 2.82 -16.37 -12.77
C TYR A 103 3.58 -16.61 -11.48
N CYS A 104 3.45 -15.71 -10.55
CA CYS A 104 3.97 -15.82 -9.18
C CYS A 104 3.17 -14.87 -8.29
N PRO A 105 2.85 -15.23 -7.03
CA PRO A 105 2.24 -14.29 -6.10
C PRO A 105 3.09 -13.02 -5.95
N GLY A 106 2.46 -11.82 -6.09
CA GLY A 106 3.14 -10.52 -6.01
C GLY A 106 4.03 -10.17 -7.23
N VAL A 107 3.90 -10.88 -8.36
CA VAL A 107 4.72 -10.57 -9.54
C VAL A 107 4.32 -9.28 -10.23
N GLY A 108 3.01 -9.01 -10.35
CA GLY A 108 2.48 -7.78 -10.96
C GLY A 108 2.39 -6.65 -9.95
N ASP A 109 2.09 -6.99 -8.70
CA ASP A 109 1.90 -6.10 -7.56
C ASP A 109 2.92 -6.46 -6.48
N ASP A 110 4.11 -5.84 -6.43
CA ASP A 110 4.61 -4.74 -7.28
C ASP A 110 6.00 -5.09 -7.87
N THR A 111 6.39 -6.39 -7.82
CA THR A 111 7.75 -6.87 -8.16
C THR A 111 8.18 -6.46 -9.57
N ALA A 112 7.25 -6.44 -10.54
CA ALA A 112 7.56 -6.06 -11.92
C ALA A 112 7.90 -4.57 -12.03
N ASN A 113 7.18 -3.69 -11.33
CA ASN A 113 7.47 -2.26 -11.30
C ASN A 113 8.80 -1.96 -10.59
N VAL A 114 9.11 -2.68 -9.49
CA VAL A 114 10.44 -2.59 -8.85
C VAL A 114 11.54 -2.93 -9.86
N ALA A 115 11.43 -4.05 -10.57
CA ALA A 115 12.43 -4.45 -11.56
C ALA A 115 12.53 -3.44 -12.70
N GLY A 116 11.40 -2.97 -13.23
CA GLY A 116 11.36 -1.95 -14.29
C GLY A 116 12.05 -0.65 -13.88
N MET A 117 11.78 -0.15 -12.67
CA MET A 117 12.44 1.04 -12.12
C MET A 117 13.95 0.85 -11.99
N LEU A 118 14.41 -0.29 -11.46
CA LEU A 118 15.83 -0.59 -11.30
C LEU A 118 16.56 -0.69 -12.65
N ILE A 119 15.96 -1.34 -13.64
CA ILE A 119 16.53 -1.45 -15.00
C ILE A 119 16.58 -0.07 -15.67
N LEU A 120 15.53 0.73 -15.55
CA LEU A 120 15.52 2.11 -16.08
C LEU A 120 16.69 2.91 -15.51
N MET A 121 16.91 2.88 -14.20
CA MET A 121 18.06 3.55 -13.57
C MET A 121 19.39 3.08 -14.16
N ASP A 122 19.60 1.78 -14.31
CA ASP A 122 20.81 1.22 -14.88
C ASP A 122 21.04 1.68 -16.33
N ARG A 123 19.99 1.65 -17.18
CA ARG A 123 20.09 2.09 -18.58
C ARG A 123 20.37 3.59 -18.70
N MET A 124 19.69 4.43 -17.94
CA MET A 124 19.99 5.87 -17.90
C MET A 124 21.44 6.11 -17.52
N ARG A 125 21.96 5.42 -16.50
CA ARG A 125 23.35 5.55 -16.07
C ARG A 125 24.36 5.14 -17.17
N ARG A 126 24.11 4.00 -17.84
CA ARG A 126 24.99 3.51 -18.95
C ARG A 126 25.07 4.51 -20.10
N LEU A 127 23.95 5.17 -20.40
CA LEU A 127 23.89 6.21 -21.43
C LEU A 127 24.41 7.57 -20.96
N GLY A 128 24.86 7.71 -19.71
CA GLY A 128 25.29 8.98 -19.13
C GLY A 128 24.13 9.99 -18.94
N LEU A 129 22.89 9.52 -19.01
CA LEU A 129 21.71 10.37 -18.78
C LEU A 129 21.59 10.65 -17.29
N ARG A 130 21.19 11.89 -16.98
CA ARG A 130 20.91 12.32 -15.60
C ARG A 130 19.60 13.07 -15.56
N PRO A 131 18.82 12.94 -14.47
CA PRO A 131 17.69 13.83 -14.24
C PRO A 131 18.16 15.29 -14.17
N ASN A 132 17.35 16.22 -14.65
CA ASN A 132 17.65 17.66 -14.55
C ASN A 132 17.56 18.18 -13.12
N ASP A 133 16.67 17.59 -12.33
CA ASP A 133 16.47 17.88 -10.90
C ASP A 133 16.83 16.64 -10.08
N GLY A 134 16.93 16.77 -8.77
CA GLY A 134 17.15 15.62 -7.89
C GLY A 134 15.98 14.63 -7.95
N VAL A 135 16.30 13.35 -8.10
CA VAL A 135 15.31 12.27 -8.04
C VAL A 135 15.71 11.29 -6.94
N LEU A 136 14.77 11.04 -6.03
CA LEU A 136 14.89 10.00 -5.03
C LEU A 136 14.12 8.76 -5.51
N PHE A 137 14.85 7.72 -5.90
CA PHE A 137 14.28 6.40 -6.19
C PHE A 137 14.15 5.60 -4.90
N VAL A 138 12.99 5.02 -4.68
CA VAL A 138 12.67 4.31 -3.45
C VAL A 138 12.02 2.97 -3.77
N CYS A 139 12.65 1.89 -3.31
CA CYS A 139 11.96 0.60 -3.20
C CYS A 139 11.37 0.54 -1.79
N ASN A 140 10.08 0.87 -1.65
CA ASN A 140 9.46 1.10 -0.34
C ASN A 140 8.91 -0.17 0.28
N SER A 141 8.94 -0.20 1.61
CA SER A 141 8.41 -1.27 2.45
C SER A 141 6.99 -0.98 2.92
N CYS A 142 6.29 -2.03 3.35
CA CYS A 142 5.01 -1.91 4.08
C CYS A 142 3.96 -1.06 3.36
N GLU A 143 3.83 -1.20 2.05
CA GLU A 143 2.71 -0.63 1.29
C GLU A 143 1.43 -1.39 1.60
N GLU A 144 1.52 -2.72 1.56
CA GLU A 144 0.41 -3.64 1.59
C GLU A 144 -0.28 -3.75 2.95
N GLY A 145 -1.56 -4.10 2.89
CA GLY A 145 -2.36 -4.56 4.03
C GLY A 145 -2.20 -3.74 5.31
N LEU A 146 -1.70 -4.37 6.35
CA LEU A 146 -1.44 -3.75 7.65
C LEU A 146 -0.08 -3.05 7.75
N GLY A 147 0.72 -3.06 6.70
CA GLY A 147 1.95 -2.26 6.59
C GLY A 147 1.71 -0.76 6.68
N ASN A 148 0.48 -0.33 6.32
CA ASN A 148 -0.05 1.01 6.57
C ASN A 148 0.83 2.13 6.01
N LEU A 149 1.45 1.92 4.84
CA LEU A 149 2.34 2.87 4.17
C LEU A 149 3.54 3.30 5.03
N LYS A 150 4.06 2.42 5.89
CA LYS A 150 5.17 2.74 6.81
C LYS A 150 6.37 3.31 6.05
N GLY A 151 6.76 2.67 4.94
CA GLY A 151 7.86 3.10 4.11
C GLY A 151 7.63 4.48 3.50
N CYS A 152 6.48 4.69 2.86
CA CYS A 152 6.11 5.97 2.29
C CYS A 152 6.06 7.10 3.35
N LYS A 153 5.49 6.83 4.53
CA LYS A 153 5.45 7.79 5.64
C LYS A 153 6.84 8.20 6.11
N ALA A 154 7.81 7.28 6.12
CA ALA A 154 9.20 7.59 6.46
C ALA A 154 9.82 8.53 5.42
N ILE A 155 9.64 8.26 4.12
CA ILE A 155 10.11 9.14 3.06
C ILE A 155 9.50 10.53 3.17
N MET A 156 8.20 10.63 3.39
CA MET A 156 7.53 11.94 3.52
C MET A 156 7.94 12.67 4.79
N ARG A 157 8.18 11.99 5.91
CA ARG A 157 8.73 12.61 7.12
C ARG A 157 10.08 13.27 6.85
N ASP A 158 10.97 12.58 6.10
CA ASP A 158 12.34 13.02 5.88
C ASP A 158 12.46 14.06 4.75
N PHE A 159 11.61 14.00 3.72
CA PHE A 159 11.78 14.77 2.49
C PHE A 159 10.60 15.68 2.11
N ALA A 160 9.43 15.62 2.78
CA ALA A 160 8.21 16.33 2.36
C ALA A 160 8.42 17.81 1.96
N PRO A 161 9.21 18.64 2.68
CA PRO A 161 9.42 20.04 2.31
C PRO A 161 10.11 20.23 0.95
N ARG A 162 10.78 19.19 0.45
CA ARG A 162 11.56 19.24 -0.80
C ARG A 162 10.84 18.52 -1.95
N VAL A 163 9.81 17.73 -1.66
CA VAL A 163 9.12 16.91 -2.68
C VAL A 163 8.19 17.78 -3.51
N LYS A 164 8.56 18.03 -4.77
CA LYS A 164 7.71 18.73 -5.75
C LYS A 164 6.85 17.79 -6.60
N ALA A 165 7.28 16.56 -6.78
CA ALA A 165 6.56 15.53 -7.52
C ALA A 165 6.73 14.17 -6.84
N PHE A 166 5.67 13.37 -6.80
CA PHE A 166 5.66 12.06 -6.21
C PHE A 166 4.96 11.09 -7.15
N LEU A 167 5.66 10.05 -7.58
CA LEU A 167 5.16 8.99 -8.45
C LEU A 167 5.30 7.67 -7.71
N SER A 168 4.20 6.97 -7.48
CA SER A 168 4.21 5.58 -7.05
C SER A 168 3.86 4.72 -8.26
N LEU A 169 4.77 3.82 -8.61
CA LEU A 169 4.52 2.78 -9.59
C LEU A 169 3.86 1.65 -8.82
N ASP A 170 2.69 1.19 -9.30
CA ASP A 170 1.92 0.20 -8.58
C ASP A 170 0.89 -0.44 -9.54
N ASP A 171 0.53 -1.72 -9.30
CA ASP A 171 -0.43 -2.44 -10.10
C ASP A 171 -0.13 -2.39 -11.62
N GLN A 172 -1.16 -2.29 -12.44
CA GLN A 172 -1.03 -2.29 -13.90
C GLN A 172 -0.80 -0.88 -14.45
N SER A 173 0.19 -0.74 -15.33
CA SER A 173 0.51 0.53 -16.00
C SER A 173 -0.48 0.97 -17.08
N THR A 174 -1.78 0.68 -16.91
CA THR A 174 -2.83 1.04 -17.87
C THR A 174 -3.59 2.31 -17.52
N HIS A 175 -3.40 2.85 -16.33
CA HIS A 175 -4.10 4.05 -15.85
C HIS A 175 -3.27 4.86 -14.86
N VAL A 176 -3.67 6.10 -14.64
CA VAL A 176 -3.08 7.02 -13.66
C VAL A 176 -4.08 7.29 -12.55
N CYS A 177 -3.74 6.92 -11.32
CA CYS A 177 -4.50 7.26 -10.12
C CYS A 177 -4.00 8.58 -9.55
N ALA A 178 -4.74 9.65 -9.78
CA ALA A 178 -4.37 11.00 -9.35
C ALA A 178 -5.00 11.42 -8.01
N ARG A 179 -5.80 10.56 -7.40
CA ARG A 179 -6.46 10.82 -6.12
C ARG A 179 -6.21 9.68 -5.14
N ALA A 180 -5.58 10.00 -4.02
CA ALA A 180 -5.36 9.04 -2.96
C ALA A 180 -6.69 8.68 -2.28
N VAL A 181 -6.94 7.37 -2.09
CA VAL A 181 -8.04 6.85 -1.29
C VAL A 181 -7.55 6.69 0.15
N GLY A 182 -8.13 7.48 1.05
CA GLY A 182 -7.86 7.33 2.48
C GLY A 182 -8.63 6.17 3.09
N SER A 183 -8.14 5.64 4.21
CA SER A 183 -8.79 4.55 4.93
C SER A 183 -8.51 4.61 6.42
N ALA A 184 -9.39 3.99 7.21
CA ALA A 184 -9.08 3.64 8.58
C ALA A 184 -9.49 2.19 8.83
N ARG A 185 -8.64 1.44 9.53
CA ARG A 185 -8.77 0.00 9.79
C ARG A 185 -8.75 -0.24 11.28
N TYR A 186 -9.69 -1.02 11.76
CA TYR A 186 -9.88 -1.27 13.20
C TYR A 186 -9.99 -2.76 13.48
N ARG A 187 -9.41 -3.16 14.62
CA ARG A 187 -9.80 -4.39 15.33
C ARG A 187 -10.80 -4.00 16.40
N ILE A 188 -11.94 -4.66 16.41
CA ILE A 188 -12.98 -4.47 17.43
C ILE A 188 -13.15 -5.81 18.12
N THR A 189 -12.90 -5.85 19.42
CA THR A 189 -13.04 -7.05 20.25
C THR A 189 -14.19 -6.87 21.22
N ALA A 190 -14.86 -7.96 21.52
CA ALA A 190 -15.87 -8.03 22.59
C ALA A 190 -15.47 -9.12 23.59
N ASP A 191 -15.49 -8.77 24.87
CA ASP A 191 -15.25 -9.67 26.00
C ASP A 191 -16.45 -9.69 26.93
N THR A 192 -16.87 -10.87 27.35
CA THR A 192 -17.99 -11.11 28.25
C THR A 192 -17.64 -12.17 29.28
N ARG A 193 -18.51 -12.40 30.27
CA ARG A 193 -18.32 -13.47 31.23
C ARG A 193 -18.35 -14.87 30.57
N GLY A 194 -19.18 -15.03 29.52
CA GLY A 194 -19.47 -16.34 28.92
C GLY A 194 -20.21 -17.28 29.88
N GLY A 195 -20.19 -18.58 29.60
CA GLY A 195 -20.83 -19.61 30.43
C GLY A 195 -21.22 -20.86 29.66
N HIS A 196 -21.93 -21.77 30.33
CA HIS A 196 -22.51 -22.95 29.71
C HIS A 196 -23.85 -22.61 29.07
N SER A 197 -24.09 -22.97 27.81
CA SER A 197 -25.24 -22.54 27.02
C SER A 197 -26.62 -22.87 27.63
N PHE A 198 -26.72 -23.92 28.44
CA PHE A 198 -27.92 -24.30 29.16
C PHE A 198 -27.94 -23.75 30.60
N ALA A 199 -26.88 -23.95 31.36
CA ALA A 199 -26.85 -23.58 32.78
C ALA A 199 -26.81 -22.05 33.00
N ASP A 200 -26.12 -21.34 32.13
CA ASP A 200 -25.98 -19.88 32.17
C ASP A 200 -26.82 -19.18 31.08
N PHE A 201 -27.94 -19.79 30.66
CA PHE A 201 -28.79 -19.23 29.64
C PHE A 201 -29.25 -17.80 29.99
N GLY A 202 -29.05 -16.88 29.04
CA GLY A 202 -29.29 -15.44 29.24
C GLY A 202 -28.01 -14.63 29.53
N ALA A 203 -26.89 -15.28 29.80
CA ALA A 203 -25.61 -14.57 29.88
C ALA A 203 -25.20 -14.03 28.48
N ARG A 204 -24.48 -12.92 28.48
CA ARG A 204 -24.06 -12.23 27.25
C ARG A 204 -23.02 -13.06 26.50
N SER A 205 -23.23 -13.20 25.18
CA SER A 205 -22.24 -13.79 24.26
C SER A 205 -21.45 -12.69 23.54
N ALA A 206 -20.13 -12.83 23.49
CA ALA A 206 -19.27 -11.92 22.74
C ALA A 206 -19.59 -11.93 21.23
N ILE A 207 -19.98 -13.10 20.69
CA ILE A 207 -20.43 -13.23 19.28
C ILE A 207 -21.74 -12.43 19.08
N GLU A 208 -22.68 -12.46 20.02
CA GLU A 208 -23.91 -11.67 19.93
C GLU A 208 -23.59 -10.17 19.89
N VAL A 209 -22.66 -9.70 20.73
CA VAL A 209 -22.25 -8.29 20.78
C VAL A 209 -21.71 -7.85 19.42
N LEU A 210 -20.75 -8.61 18.84
CA LEU A 210 -20.20 -8.26 17.54
C LEU A 210 -21.20 -8.40 16.40
N SER A 211 -22.12 -9.36 16.47
CA SER A 211 -23.21 -9.49 15.49
C SER A 211 -24.12 -8.26 15.47
N ARG A 212 -24.48 -7.73 16.64
CA ARG A 212 -25.26 -6.48 16.76
C ARG A 212 -24.50 -5.28 16.18
N LEU A 213 -23.21 -5.14 16.53
CA LEU A 213 -22.36 -4.08 15.99
C LEU A 213 -22.23 -4.20 14.46
N THR A 214 -22.00 -5.42 13.94
CA THR A 214 -21.96 -5.67 12.50
C THR A 214 -23.25 -5.23 11.81
N CYS A 215 -24.41 -5.63 12.33
CA CYS A 215 -25.69 -5.20 11.80
C CYS A 215 -25.86 -3.67 11.83
N ALA A 216 -25.42 -2.99 12.89
CA ALA A 216 -25.47 -1.54 13.00
C ALA A 216 -24.55 -0.86 11.99
N LEU A 217 -23.31 -1.37 11.81
CA LEU A 217 -22.37 -0.89 10.80
C LEU A 217 -22.93 -1.00 9.38
N TYR A 218 -23.59 -2.11 9.03
CA TYR A 218 -24.17 -2.29 7.69
C TYR A 218 -25.50 -1.56 7.46
N ARG A 219 -26.14 -1.03 8.51
CA ARG A 219 -27.33 -0.18 8.39
C ARG A 219 -27.04 1.31 8.29
N GLN A 220 -25.78 1.72 8.52
CA GLN A 220 -25.41 3.14 8.47
C GLN A 220 -25.56 3.73 7.07
N ALA A 221 -26.09 4.95 6.99
CA ALA A 221 -26.09 5.73 5.75
C ALA A 221 -24.67 6.25 5.46
N LEU A 222 -24.16 6.02 4.25
CA LEU A 222 -22.86 6.55 3.84
C LEU A 222 -22.90 8.07 3.65
N PRO A 223 -21.80 8.78 3.99
CA PRO A 223 -21.62 10.17 3.57
C PRO A 223 -21.68 10.26 2.04
N ARG A 224 -22.29 11.31 1.53
CA ARG A 224 -22.38 11.58 0.08
C ARG A 224 -21.80 12.95 -0.20
N ALA A 225 -20.69 12.99 -0.92
CA ALA A 225 -20.13 14.21 -1.49
C ALA A 225 -20.03 14.05 -3.01
N ALA A 226 -20.26 15.11 -3.76
CA ALA A 226 -20.22 15.05 -5.22
C ALA A 226 -18.86 14.56 -5.72
N GLY A 227 -18.85 13.53 -6.57
CA GLY A 227 -17.64 12.93 -7.11
C GLY A 227 -16.80 12.14 -6.10
N SER A 228 -17.31 11.86 -4.90
CA SER A 228 -16.66 11.01 -3.91
C SER A 228 -17.25 9.60 -3.87
N VAL A 229 -16.39 8.65 -3.50
CA VAL A 229 -16.78 7.27 -3.21
C VAL A 229 -16.36 6.97 -1.78
N THR A 230 -17.32 6.47 -0.98
CA THR A 230 -17.09 6.02 0.39
C THR A 230 -17.56 4.58 0.51
N THR A 231 -16.73 3.73 1.08
CA THR A 231 -17.00 2.30 1.28
C THR A 231 -16.66 1.89 2.70
N TYR A 232 -17.17 0.75 3.11
CA TYR A 232 -16.78 0.09 4.37
C TYR A 232 -16.92 -1.43 4.22
N ASN A 233 -16.23 -2.16 5.11
CA ASN A 233 -16.32 -3.61 5.14
C ASN A 233 -15.99 -4.15 6.54
N VAL A 234 -16.69 -5.22 6.94
CA VAL A 234 -16.24 -6.12 7.99
C VAL A 234 -15.63 -7.32 7.27
N GLY A 235 -14.30 -7.35 7.18
CA GLY A 235 -13.57 -8.33 6.37
C GLY A 235 -13.30 -9.64 7.09
N MET A 236 -13.34 -9.64 8.42
CA MET A 236 -13.13 -10.83 9.25
C MET A 236 -13.98 -10.73 10.52
N ILE A 237 -14.51 -11.86 10.96
CA ILE A 237 -15.13 -12.03 12.28
C ILE A 237 -14.81 -13.43 12.79
N SER A 238 -14.40 -13.54 14.05
CA SER A 238 -14.10 -14.82 14.71
C SER A 238 -14.45 -14.77 16.18
N GLY A 239 -14.65 -15.93 16.81
CA GLY A 239 -14.93 -16.01 18.25
C GLY A 239 -15.57 -17.30 18.69
N GLY A 240 -15.66 -17.47 20.02
CA GLY A 240 -16.20 -18.66 20.64
C GLY A 240 -15.21 -19.83 20.66
N THR A 241 -15.59 -20.91 21.38
CA THR A 241 -14.75 -22.10 21.59
C THR A 241 -15.47 -23.42 21.30
N SER A 242 -16.76 -23.53 21.61
CA SER A 242 -17.56 -24.72 21.33
C SER A 242 -19.06 -24.40 21.25
N ILE A 243 -19.83 -25.36 20.69
CA ILE A 243 -21.29 -25.21 20.47
C ILE A 243 -22.08 -25.02 21.76
N ASN A 244 -21.64 -25.56 22.87
CA ASN A 244 -22.32 -25.50 24.17
C ASN A 244 -21.69 -24.47 25.13
N ALA A 245 -20.79 -23.61 24.65
CA ALA A 245 -20.21 -22.51 25.39
C ALA A 245 -20.78 -21.16 24.90
N ILE A 246 -21.21 -20.31 25.84
CA ILE A 246 -21.49 -18.90 25.54
C ILE A 246 -20.15 -18.21 25.33
N ALA A 247 -19.93 -17.61 24.17
CA ALA A 247 -18.65 -17.06 23.79
C ALA A 247 -18.17 -15.94 24.74
N GLN A 248 -17.01 -16.13 25.35
CA GLN A 248 -16.34 -15.15 26.19
C GLN A 248 -15.65 -14.06 25.40
N HIS A 249 -15.08 -14.42 24.25
CA HIS A 249 -14.31 -13.54 23.39
C HIS A 249 -14.73 -13.67 21.94
N ALA A 250 -14.78 -12.53 21.23
CA ALA A 250 -14.89 -12.46 19.79
C ALA A 250 -14.18 -11.22 19.27
N GLU A 251 -13.70 -11.26 18.02
CA GLU A 251 -13.08 -10.13 17.35
C GLU A 251 -13.60 -9.96 15.92
N MET A 252 -13.54 -8.74 15.39
CA MET A 252 -13.77 -8.45 13.99
C MET A 252 -12.78 -7.39 13.48
N LEU A 253 -12.46 -7.48 12.20
CA LEU A 253 -11.71 -6.46 11.47
C LEU A 253 -12.68 -5.63 10.62
N TYR A 254 -12.68 -4.34 10.86
CA TYR A 254 -13.53 -3.37 10.18
C TYR A 254 -12.68 -2.31 9.50
N GLU A 255 -13.03 -1.94 8.26
CA GLU A 255 -12.43 -0.80 7.58
C GLU A 255 -13.49 0.10 6.95
N TYR A 256 -13.14 1.35 6.75
CA TYR A 256 -13.81 2.23 5.81
C TYR A 256 -12.79 2.99 4.97
N ARG A 257 -13.21 3.38 3.76
CA ARG A 257 -12.38 4.09 2.80
C ARG A 257 -13.15 5.25 2.19
N SER A 258 -12.47 6.33 1.82
CA SER A 258 -13.02 7.40 1.00
C SER A 258 -11.92 8.18 0.27
N ASN A 259 -12.27 8.72 -0.89
CA ASN A 259 -11.46 9.72 -1.58
C ASN A 259 -11.84 11.16 -1.21
N ASP A 260 -12.59 11.36 -0.12
CA ASP A 260 -12.97 12.66 0.44
C ASP A 260 -12.71 12.72 1.95
N ALA A 261 -11.92 13.72 2.38
CA ALA A 261 -11.48 13.84 3.78
C ALA A 261 -12.65 14.10 4.75
N LYS A 262 -13.67 14.84 4.32
CA LYS A 262 -14.85 15.10 5.15
C LYS A 262 -15.66 13.81 5.34
N SER A 263 -15.76 13.00 4.30
CA SER A 263 -16.41 11.69 4.38
C SER A 263 -15.65 10.72 5.28
N LEU A 264 -14.31 10.70 5.26
CA LEU A 264 -13.52 9.91 6.21
C LEU A 264 -13.78 10.34 7.66
N ALA A 265 -13.78 11.64 7.94
CA ALA A 265 -14.07 12.17 9.26
C ALA A 265 -15.51 11.81 9.72
N ALA A 266 -16.49 11.92 8.81
CA ALA A 266 -17.86 11.52 9.08
C ALA A 266 -18.00 10.01 9.37
N MET A 267 -17.25 9.14 8.67
CA MET A 267 -17.24 7.70 8.95
C MET A 267 -16.65 7.38 10.32
N LYS A 268 -15.62 8.10 10.76
CA LYS A 268 -15.06 7.97 12.10
C LYS A 268 -16.09 8.30 13.18
N GLU A 269 -16.80 9.41 12.99
CA GLU A 269 -17.85 9.81 13.96
C GLU A 269 -19.01 8.81 13.96
N LYS A 270 -19.43 8.31 12.80
CA LYS A 270 -20.46 7.26 12.72
C LYS A 270 -20.06 5.99 13.46
N LEU A 271 -18.79 5.54 13.33
CA LEU A 271 -18.28 4.41 14.10
C LEU A 271 -18.41 4.70 15.61
N ASN A 272 -17.98 5.89 16.08
CA ASN A 272 -18.07 6.28 17.47
C ASN A 272 -19.52 6.29 17.99
N VAL A 273 -20.45 6.78 17.18
CA VAL A 273 -21.90 6.79 17.53
C VAL A 273 -22.43 5.36 17.66
N ILE A 274 -22.14 4.51 16.66
CA ILE A 274 -22.58 3.11 16.66
C ILE A 274 -22.05 2.36 17.90
N LEU A 275 -20.77 2.56 18.24
CA LEU A 275 -20.18 1.94 19.43
C LEU A 275 -20.86 2.38 20.72
N ARG A 276 -21.16 3.67 20.86
CA ARG A 276 -21.87 4.21 22.03
C ARG A 276 -23.31 3.69 22.16
N GLU A 277 -24.04 3.71 21.04
CA GLU A 277 -25.46 3.29 21.02
C GLU A 277 -25.65 1.79 21.21
N ASN A 278 -24.62 0.98 20.90
CA ASN A 278 -24.66 -0.47 21.06
C ASN A 278 -23.84 -0.95 22.27
N ALA A 279 -23.39 -0.04 23.14
CA ALA A 279 -22.72 -0.40 24.38
C ALA A 279 -23.64 -1.20 25.30
N LEU A 280 -23.12 -2.28 25.87
CA LEU A 280 -23.84 -3.16 26.79
C LEU A 280 -23.10 -3.21 28.12
N PRO A 281 -23.79 -3.12 29.27
CA PRO A 281 -23.11 -3.03 30.58
C PRO A 281 -22.37 -4.30 30.98
N ASP A 282 -22.74 -5.44 30.40
CA ASP A 282 -22.21 -6.79 30.66
C ASP A 282 -21.23 -7.26 29.56
N ALA A 283 -20.76 -6.34 28.69
CA ALA A 283 -19.79 -6.62 27.66
C ALA A 283 -18.74 -5.49 27.59
N LYS A 284 -17.47 -5.86 27.53
CA LYS A 284 -16.37 -4.93 27.27
C LYS A 284 -16.08 -4.93 25.78
N VAL A 285 -16.29 -3.81 25.11
CA VAL A 285 -15.88 -3.62 23.70
C VAL A 285 -14.61 -2.78 23.69
N THR A 286 -13.57 -3.29 23.01
CA THR A 286 -12.30 -2.58 22.81
C THR A 286 -12.12 -2.32 21.32
N VAL A 287 -11.64 -1.11 20.98
CA VAL A 287 -11.40 -0.69 19.59
C VAL A 287 -9.95 -0.28 19.47
N GLU A 288 -9.24 -0.98 18.61
CA GLU A 288 -7.82 -0.73 18.27
C GLU A 288 -7.74 -0.19 16.85
N LEU A 289 -7.09 0.96 16.66
CA LEU A 289 -6.77 1.47 15.32
C LEU A 289 -5.55 0.73 14.79
N LEU A 290 -5.73 -0.10 13.77
CA LEU A 290 -4.67 -0.87 13.12
C LEU A 290 -3.90 -0.06 12.08
N GLY A 291 -4.57 0.90 11.44
CA GLY A 291 -3.95 1.74 10.44
C GLY A 291 -4.85 2.85 9.95
N GLU A 292 -4.24 3.95 9.55
CA GLU A 292 -4.92 5.12 8.99
C GLU A 292 -4.10 5.65 7.82
N ARG A 293 -4.77 5.86 6.68
CA ARG A 293 -4.22 6.46 5.47
C ARG A 293 -5.03 7.71 5.16
N PRO A 294 -4.41 8.89 4.96
CA PRO A 294 -5.14 10.07 4.55
C PRO A 294 -5.61 9.95 3.10
N CYS A 295 -6.74 10.55 2.77
CA CYS A 295 -6.99 10.95 1.39
C CYS A 295 -6.51 12.38 1.22
N GLY A 296 -5.99 12.70 0.05
CA GLY A 296 -5.43 14.02 -0.21
C GLY A 296 -5.96 14.62 -1.49
N THR A 297 -5.99 15.96 -1.48
CA THR A 297 -6.06 16.77 -2.69
C THR A 297 -4.68 17.37 -2.92
N ALA A 298 -4.30 17.57 -4.18
CA ALA A 298 -3.06 18.25 -4.52
C ALA A 298 -3.01 19.64 -3.87
N THR A 299 -1.87 19.99 -3.29
CA THR A 299 -1.61 21.33 -2.76
C THR A 299 -1.47 22.37 -3.88
N ASP A 300 -0.99 21.92 -5.05
CA ASP A 300 -0.96 22.69 -6.30
C ASP A 300 -1.74 21.94 -7.39
N PRO A 301 -3.00 22.30 -7.67
CA PRO A 301 -3.82 21.66 -8.69
C PRO A 301 -3.26 21.79 -10.12
N ALA A 302 -2.52 22.87 -10.42
CA ALA A 302 -1.96 23.08 -11.75
C ALA A 302 -0.76 22.15 -11.97
N ALA A 303 0.15 22.05 -11.01
CA ALA A 303 1.26 21.09 -11.05
C ALA A 303 0.76 19.64 -11.10
N GLN A 304 -0.25 19.29 -10.30
CA GLN A 304 -0.89 17.98 -10.34
C GLN A 304 -1.44 17.66 -11.73
N LYS A 305 -2.17 18.60 -12.35
CA LYS A 305 -2.73 18.41 -13.68
C LYS A 305 -1.66 18.27 -14.77
N ALA A 306 -0.56 19.00 -14.64
CA ALA A 306 0.58 18.86 -15.55
C ALA A 306 1.22 17.48 -15.45
N LEU A 307 1.43 16.98 -14.22
CA LEU A 307 1.97 15.64 -13.97
C LEU A 307 1.04 14.54 -14.51
N GLU A 308 -0.25 14.60 -14.22
CA GLU A 308 -1.26 13.68 -14.76
C GLU A 308 -1.24 13.65 -16.28
N THR A 309 -1.16 14.84 -16.91
CA THR A 309 -1.14 14.95 -18.37
C THR A 309 0.11 14.28 -18.96
N ALA A 310 1.28 14.50 -18.33
CA ALA A 310 2.53 13.88 -18.75
C ALA A 310 2.48 12.35 -18.60
N CYS A 311 2.03 11.84 -17.47
CA CYS A 311 1.87 10.40 -17.23
C CYS A 311 0.90 9.76 -18.22
N CYS A 312 -0.28 10.37 -18.44
CA CYS A 312 -1.26 9.86 -19.39
C CYS A 312 -0.75 9.88 -20.84
N ALA A 313 0.07 10.87 -21.19
CA ALA A 313 0.65 10.93 -22.52
C ALA A 313 1.73 9.84 -22.71
N ALA A 314 2.57 9.60 -21.71
CA ALA A 314 3.53 8.50 -21.73
C ALA A 314 2.83 7.13 -21.88
N LEU A 315 1.79 6.87 -21.08
CA LEU A 315 1.02 5.62 -21.18
C LEU A 315 0.42 5.43 -22.58
N ARG A 316 -0.18 6.46 -23.19
CA ARG A 316 -0.75 6.34 -24.54
C ARG A 316 0.27 6.07 -25.65
N HIS A 317 1.52 6.40 -25.40
CA HIS A 317 2.58 6.21 -26.38
C HIS A 317 3.21 4.81 -26.26
N TYR A 318 3.34 4.28 -25.05
CA TYR A 318 4.07 3.03 -24.78
C TYR A 318 3.19 1.83 -24.43
N VAL A 319 1.90 2.03 -24.15
CA VAL A 319 0.93 0.99 -23.80
C VAL A 319 -0.26 1.02 -24.77
#